data_7e37e0813611d89437f285f7c7cbc8aa
#
_entry.id   7e37e0813611d89437f285f7c7cbc8aa
#
_cell.length_a   1.000
_cell.length_b   1.000
_cell.length_c   1.000
_cell.angle_alpha   90.00
_cell.angle_beta   90.00
_cell.angle_gamma   90.00
#
_symmetry.space_group_name_H-M   'P 1'
#
loop_
_entity.id
_entity.type
_entity.pdbx_description
1 polymer ?
#
loop_
_entity_poly.entity_id
_entity_poly.type
_entity_poly.pdbx_seq_one_letter_code
_entity_poly.pdbx_strand_id
1 'polypeptide(L)'
;FVLVLGMTGMSGNVKAADQTDLKTIDIMFVHDTHSHLNSFSTVVDEKQEMIGGFARIKTLIDEQKEKGPDTLVVDGGDFSMGTLVQTVFETQAAEIRMLGALGCEATTLGNHEFDYRSKGLAKMLETAAESGDTVPELLVCNINWDAMEQQGFSEGQQQIRDAFTEYGVKDYVMVQKGDVRVALLGVFGKDALACAPTCELQFTDPVEAVKKTVAEIKKNEDADIIVCLSHSGTSEDESKSEDEILAKKVPDLDVIISAHTHTKLEEPIVHGDTYIVSAGEYGKYLGSLSLEQKADGRWGMKEYKLTPIETDIAENAATPVSYTHLRAHETGA
;
A
#
# COMPACT_ATOMS: atom_id res chain seq x y z
N PHE A 1 77.33 15.79 -32.79
CA PHE A 1 76.49 16.19 -31.64
C PHE A 1 75.05 15.97 -32.03
N VAL A 2 74.48 14.91 -31.51
CA VAL A 2 73.06 14.62 -31.66
C VAL A 2 72.40 14.85 -30.31
N LEU A 3 71.46 15.81 -30.25
CA LEU A 3 70.67 16.14 -29.07
C LEU A 3 69.43 15.26 -29.09
N VAL A 4 69.28 14.33 -28.10
CA VAL A 4 68.08 13.57 -27.86
C VAL A 4 67.25 14.29 -26.84
N LEU A 5 66.07 14.85 -27.27
CA LEU A 5 65.06 15.38 -26.37
C LEU A 5 64.21 14.22 -25.84
N GLY A 6 64.30 13.95 -24.55
CA GLY A 6 63.40 13.07 -23.86
C GLY A 6 62.03 13.70 -23.61
N MET A 7 60.98 13.17 -24.19
CA MET A 7 59.60 13.46 -23.83
C MET A 7 59.20 12.61 -22.64
N THR A 8 59.06 13.23 -21.46
CA THR A 8 58.41 12.62 -20.31
C THR A 8 56.87 12.70 -20.49
N GLY A 9 56.27 11.57 -20.84
CA GLY A 9 54.83 11.46 -20.87
C GLY A 9 54.29 11.50 -19.43
N MET A 10 53.58 12.54 -19.08
CA MET A 10 52.70 12.53 -17.87
C MET A 10 51.50 11.66 -18.15
N SER A 11 51.47 10.43 -17.62
CA SER A 11 50.31 9.59 -17.53
C SER A 11 49.38 10.18 -16.47
N GLY A 12 48.42 10.98 -16.90
CA GLY A 12 47.30 11.42 -16.06
C GLY A 12 46.40 10.21 -15.78
N ASN A 13 46.42 9.70 -14.55
CA ASN A 13 45.35 8.82 -14.06
C ASN A 13 44.03 9.58 -14.13
N VAL A 14 43.23 9.29 -15.16
CA VAL A 14 41.81 9.61 -15.14
C VAL A 14 41.23 8.70 -14.08
N LYS A 15 40.93 9.24 -12.88
CA LYS A 15 40.04 8.57 -11.92
C LYS A 15 38.77 8.29 -12.68
N ALA A 16 38.39 7.00 -12.75
CA ALA A 16 37.04 6.60 -13.12
C ALA A 16 36.10 7.41 -12.20
N ALA A 17 35.14 8.12 -12.80
CA ALA A 17 34.07 8.70 -12.04
C ALA A 17 33.44 7.60 -11.20
N ASP A 18 33.25 7.83 -9.91
CA ASP A 18 32.48 6.98 -9.05
C ASP A 18 31.14 6.72 -9.78
N GLN A 19 30.89 5.48 -10.16
CA GLN A 19 29.56 5.03 -10.51
C GLN A 19 28.77 5.16 -9.20
N THR A 20 28.05 6.29 -9.05
CA THR A 20 27.05 6.40 -8.00
C THR A 20 26.07 5.27 -8.28
N ASP A 21 26.04 4.26 -7.41
CA ASP A 21 25.02 3.21 -7.49
C ASP A 21 23.67 3.91 -7.48
N LEU A 22 22.89 3.69 -8.55
CA LEU A 22 21.56 4.30 -8.68
C LEU A 22 20.66 3.68 -7.60
N LYS A 23 19.88 4.52 -6.91
CA LYS A 23 18.92 4.04 -5.92
C LYS A 23 17.89 3.11 -6.58
N THR A 24 17.54 2.04 -5.91
CA THR A 24 16.50 1.08 -6.34
C THR A 24 15.49 0.86 -5.24
N ILE A 25 14.25 0.53 -5.59
CA ILE A 25 13.21 0.14 -4.66
C ILE A 25 12.30 -0.90 -5.29
N ASP A 26 11.94 -1.92 -4.50
CA ASP A 26 10.92 -2.91 -4.82
C ASP A 26 9.67 -2.65 -3.98
N ILE A 27 8.55 -2.34 -4.62
CA ILE A 27 7.26 -2.12 -3.96
C ILE A 27 6.39 -3.34 -4.19
N MET A 28 6.11 -4.09 -3.12
CA MET A 28 5.16 -5.20 -3.13
C MET A 28 3.83 -4.74 -2.53
N PHE A 29 2.73 -5.10 -3.16
CA PHE A 29 1.43 -4.59 -2.73
C PHE A 29 0.30 -5.61 -2.91
N VAL A 30 -0.65 -5.50 -2.00
CA VAL A 30 -1.98 -6.11 -2.06
C VAL A 30 -3.02 -5.02 -1.85
N HIS A 31 -4.27 -5.31 -2.14
CA HIS A 31 -5.42 -4.46 -1.82
C HIS A 31 -6.71 -5.27 -2.00
N ASP A 32 -7.82 -4.76 -1.50
CA ASP A 32 -9.12 -5.40 -1.63
C ASP A 32 -9.07 -6.89 -1.25
N THR A 33 -8.38 -7.18 -0.13
CA THR A 33 -8.19 -8.56 0.31
C THR A 33 -9.44 -9.15 0.97
N HIS A 34 -10.36 -8.30 1.45
CA HIS A 34 -11.70 -8.67 1.90
C HIS A 34 -11.72 -9.89 2.82
N SER A 35 -10.93 -9.84 3.89
CA SER A 35 -10.81 -10.92 4.89
C SER A 35 -10.38 -12.29 4.32
N HIS A 36 -9.88 -12.37 3.05
CA HIS A 36 -9.39 -13.62 2.47
C HIS A 36 -7.98 -13.95 2.98
N LEU A 37 -7.86 -14.12 4.29
CA LEU A 37 -6.59 -14.46 4.94
C LEU A 37 -6.16 -15.90 4.63
N ASN A 38 -7.13 -16.81 4.42
CA ASN A 38 -6.90 -18.20 4.04
C ASN A 38 -6.94 -18.38 2.52
N SER A 39 -6.31 -19.45 2.05
CA SER A 39 -6.53 -19.93 0.69
C SER A 39 -8.01 -20.35 0.53
N PHE A 40 -8.56 -20.10 -0.63
CA PHE A 40 -9.94 -20.44 -0.94
C PHE A 40 -10.04 -21.15 -2.29
N SER A 41 -11.12 -21.94 -2.44
CA SER A 41 -11.37 -22.67 -3.68
C SER A 41 -12.09 -21.79 -4.69
N THR A 42 -11.60 -21.78 -5.92
CA THR A 42 -12.25 -21.13 -7.07
C THR A 42 -12.18 -22.01 -8.30
N VAL A 43 -12.87 -21.62 -9.36
CA VAL A 43 -12.80 -22.32 -10.65
C VAL A 43 -11.93 -21.50 -11.59
N VAL A 44 -10.81 -22.08 -12.01
CA VAL A 44 -9.89 -21.53 -13.03
C VAL A 44 -9.87 -22.52 -14.19
N ASP A 45 -10.16 -22.08 -15.41
CA ASP A 45 -10.19 -22.92 -16.61
C ASP A 45 -10.98 -24.22 -16.45
N GLU A 46 -12.19 -24.13 -15.88
CA GLU A 46 -13.10 -25.24 -15.59
C GLU A 46 -12.59 -26.24 -14.52
N LYS A 47 -11.48 -25.96 -13.86
CA LYS A 47 -10.94 -26.77 -12.76
C LYS A 47 -11.10 -26.06 -11.43
N GLN A 48 -11.37 -26.84 -10.39
CA GLN A 48 -11.36 -26.33 -9.03
C GLN A 48 -9.93 -26.23 -8.53
N GLU A 49 -9.49 -25.01 -8.19
CA GLU A 49 -8.16 -24.73 -7.70
C GLU A 49 -8.21 -23.98 -6.37
N MET A 50 -7.20 -24.21 -5.55
CA MET A 50 -6.98 -23.47 -4.31
C MET A 50 -6.02 -22.31 -4.59
N ILE A 51 -6.47 -21.08 -4.33
CA ILE A 51 -5.68 -19.86 -4.58
C ILE A 51 -5.65 -18.95 -3.36
N GLY A 52 -4.81 -17.92 -3.41
CA GLY A 52 -4.72 -16.91 -2.37
C GLY A 52 -4.11 -17.43 -1.06
N GLY A 53 -4.31 -16.67 -0.02
CA GLY A 53 -3.86 -16.94 1.35
C GLY A 53 -2.58 -16.22 1.72
N PHE A 54 -2.65 -15.54 2.87
CA PHE A 54 -1.55 -14.69 3.38
C PHE A 54 -0.28 -15.48 3.69
N ALA A 55 -0.38 -16.78 4.03
CA ALA A 55 0.78 -17.62 4.26
C ALA A 55 1.65 -17.81 3.00
N ARG A 56 1.04 -17.88 1.81
CA ARG A 56 1.78 -17.93 0.53
C ARG A 56 2.32 -16.55 0.12
N ILE A 57 1.49 -15.50 0.30
CA ILE A 57 1.94 -14.11 0.07
C ILE A 57 3.16 -13.81 0.93
N LYS A 58 3.16 -14.22 2.20
CA LYS A 58 4.28 -14.04 3.13
C LYS A 58 5.55 -14.71 2.63
N THR A 59 5.46 -15.92 2.08
CA THR A 59 6.62 -16.62 1.49
C THR A 59 7.27 -15.76 0.41
N LEU A 60 6.50 -15.24 -0.54
CA LEU A 60 7.03 -14.41 -1.62
C LEU A 60 7.62 -13.09 -1.13
N ILE A 61 6.99 -12.47 -0.13
CA ILE A 61 7.50 -11.24 0.49
C ILE A 61 8.85 -11.51 1.18
N ASP A 62 8.95 -12.62 1.93
CA ASP A 62 10.20 -12.98 2.62
C ASP A 62 11.31 -13.30 1.62
N GLU A 63 11.01 -14.05 0.56
CA GLU A 63 11.96 -14.32 -0.52
C GLU A 63 12.48 -13.05 -1.21
N GLN A 64 11.61 -12.01 -1.35
CA GLN A 64 12.04 -10.74 -1.91
C GLN A 64 12.90 -9.96 -0.91
N LYS A 65 12.49 -9.91 0.36
CA LYS A 65 13.27 -9.23 1.42
C LYS A 65 14.66 -9.83 1.63
N GLU A 66 14.83 -11.13 1.37
CA GLU A 66 16.15 -11.79 1.41
C GLU A 66 17.10 -11.30 0.31
N LYS A 67 16.59 -10.74 -0.79
CA LYS A 67 17.39 -10.21 -1.90
C LYS A 67 18.00 -8.84 -1.59
N GLY A 68 17.38 -8.06 -0.69
CA GLY A 68 17.88 -6.73 -0.31
C GLY A 68 16.95 -5.98 0.65
N PRO A 69 17.47 -4.89 1.26
CA PRO A 69 16.73 -4.08 2.23
C PRO A 69 15.72 -3.12 1.60
N ASP A 70 15.67 -3.05 0.28
CA ASP A 70 14.94 -2.01 -0.47
C ASP A 70 13.47 -2.39 -0.72
N THR A 71 12.98 -3.49 -0.12
CA THR A 71 11.60 -3.96 -0.29
C THR A 71 10.65 -3.23 0.63
N LEU A 72 9.69 -2.52 0.03
CA LEU A 72 8.53 -1.91 0.68
C LEU A 72 7.30 -2.80 0.48
N VAL A 73 6.50 -3.02 1.51
CA VAL A 73 5.23 -3.76 1.42
C VAL A 73 4.10 -2.85 1.87
N VAL A 74 3.06 -2.71 1.04
CA VAL A 74 1.92 -1.83 1.29
C VAL A 74 0.59 -2.49 0.93
N ASP A 75 -0.50 -1.94 1.47
CA ASP A 75 -1.87 -2.35 1.18
C ASP A 75 -2.72 -1.14 0.78
N GLY A 76 -3.67 -1.35 -0.11
CA GLY A 76 -4.54 -0.30 -0.68
C GLY A 76 -5.90 -0.16 -0.01
N GLY A 77 -6.16 -0.81 1.15
CA GLY A 77 -7.45 -0.77 1.84
C GLY A 77 -8.43 -1.87 1.38
N ASP A 78 -9.65 -1.84 1.91
CA ASP A 78 -10.64 -2.92 1.80
C ASP A 78 -10.04 -4.28 2.22
N PHE A 79 -9.32 -4.25 3.34
CA PHE A 79 -8.75 -5.47 3.91
C PHE A 79 -9.80 -6.33 4.64
N SER A 80 -10.95 -5.76 5.00
CA SER A 80 -12.04 -6.42 5.73
C SER A 80 -13.22 -6.79 4.83
N MET A 81 -14.18 -7.55 5.38
CA MET A 81 -15.48 -7.90 4.79
C MET A 81 -15.43 -8.79 3.54
N GLY A 82 -15.68 -10.08 3.71
CA GLY A 82 -15.75 -11.04 2.58
C GLY A 82 -15.72 -12.49 3.00
N THR A 83 -15.21 -12.82 4.17
CA THR A 83 -15.19 -14.16 4.72
C THR A 83 -15.68 -14.21 6.18
N LEU A 84 -15.77 -15.39 6.78
CA LEU A 84 -16.13 -15.53 8.21
C LEU A 84 -15.11 -14.88 9.16
N VAL A 85 -13.89 -14.57 8.71
CA VAL A 85 -12.88 -13.85 9.50
C VAL A 85 -13.43 -12.51 9.97
N GLN A 86 -14.22 -11.83 9.14
CA GLN A 86 -14.85 -10.54 9.50
C GLN A 86 -15.65 -10.57 10.82
N THR A 87 -16.12 -11.76 11.26
CA THR A 87 -16.87 -11.88 12.53
C THR A 87 -16.05 -11.56 13.77
N VAL A 88 -14.72 -11.53 13.65
CA VAL A 88 -13.79 -11.14 14.70
C VAL A 88 -13.10 -9.79 14.43
N PHE A 89 -13.61 -9.02 13.46
CA PHE A 89 -13.08 -7.70 13.09
C PHE A 89 -12.91 -6.78 14.31
N GLU A 90 -13.97 -6.57 15.11
CA GLU A 90 -13.93 -5.71 16.28
C GLU A 90 -13.12 -6.31 17.45
N THR A 91 -13.19 -7.64 17.63
CA THR A 91 -12.70 -8.30 18.85
C THR A 91 -11.27 -8.79 18.77
N GLN A 92 -10.75 -8.99 17.58
CA GLN A 92 -9.39 -9.48 17.34
C GLN A 92 -8.59 -8.62 16.35
N ALA A 93 -9.23 -7.70 15.63
CA ALA A 93 -8.60 -6.90 14.56
C ALA A 93 -7.77 -7.76 13.60
N ALA A 94 -8.33 -8.92 13.21
CA ALA A 94 -7.57 -9.99 12.59
C ALA A 94 -6.90 -9.56 11.30
N GLU A 95 -7.61 -8.83 10.45
CA GLU A 95 -7.17 -8.43 9.13
C GLU A 95 -5.97 -7.48 9.20
N ILE A 96 -6.07 -6.39 9.97
CA ILE A 96 -5.00 -5.40 10.06
C ILE A 96 -3.76 -5.95 10.78
N ARG A 97 -3.93 -6.82 11.77
CA ARG A 97 -2.84 -7.53 12.43
C ARG A 97 -2.15 -8.52 11.49
N MET A 98 -2.90 -9.17 10.61
CA MET A 98 -2.34 -10.05 9.60
C MET A 98 -1.60 -9.28 8.49
N LEU A 99 -2.04 -8.09 8.12
CA LEU A 99 -1.26 -7.19 7.26
C LEU A 99 0.09 -6.86 7.91
N GLY A 100 0.10 -6.54 9.20
CA GLY A 100 1.35 -6.34 9.96
C GLY A 100 2.25 -7.59 9.96
N ALA A 101 1.67 -8.78 10.13
CA ALA A 101 2.40 -10.04 10.08
C ALA A 101 3.00 -10.35 8.69
N LEU A 102 2.37 -9.90 7.60
CA LEU A 102 2.97 -9.92 6.26
C LEU A 102 4.22 -9.02 6.19
N GLY A 103 4.34 -8.06 7.09
CA GLY A 103 5.34 -7.01 7.06
C GLY A 103 4.91 -5.83 6.21
N CYS A 104 3.60 -5.64 6.07
CA CYS A 104 3.00 -4.45 5.50
C CYS A 104 3.33 -3.24 6.38
N GLU A 105 3.84 -2.18 5.78
CA GLU A 105 4.30 -1.00 6.50
C GLU A 105 3.24 0.09 6.57
N ALA A 106 2.38 0.17 5.55
CA ALA A 106 1.27 1.11 5.53
C ALA A 106 0.06 0.56 4.79
N THR A 107 -1.12 0.97 5.22
CA THR A 107 -2.41 0.73 4.57
C THR A 107 -3.22 2.02 4.55
N THR A 108 -4.35 2.01 3.84
CA THR A 108 -5.38 3.04 3.90
C THR A 108 -6.73 2.43 4.24
N LEU A 109 -7.77 3.25 4.40
CA LEU A 109 -9.13 2.74 4.55
C LEU A 109 -9.78 2.54 3.18
N GLY A 110 -10.52 1.45 3.04
CA GLY A 110 -11.52 1.28 2.01
C GLY A 110 -12.94 1.49 2.52
N ASN A 111 -13.93 1.29 1.66
CA ASN A 111 -15.35 1.47 2.03
C ASN A 111 -15.84 0.40 2.99
N HIS A 112 -15.30 -0.81 2.92
CA HIS A 112 -15.72 -1.93 3.76
C HIS A 112 -15.24 -1.84 5.20
N GLU A 113 -14.22 -1.07 5.52
CA GLU A 113 -13.85 -0.78 6.91
C GLU A 113 -14.95 -0.04 7.66
N PHE A 114 -15.89 0.61 6.96
CA PHE A 114 -17.04 1.29 7.55
C PHE A 114 -18.30 0.42 7.70
N ASP A 115 -18.30 -0.83 7.28
CA ASP A 115 -19.50 -1.70 7.34
C ASP A 115 -19.98 -1.97 8.77
N TYR A 116 -19.07 -2.03 9.73
CA TYR A 116 -19.37 -2.08 11.17
C TYR A 116 -19.58 -0.69 11.80
N ARG A 117 -19.77 0.35 10.96
CA ARG A 117 -19.96 1.75 11.35
C ARG A 117 -18.78 2.31 12.16
N SER A 118 -18.92 3.56 12.58
CA SER A 118 -17.91 4.26 13.38
C SER A 118 -17.48 3.49 14.62
N LYS A 119 -18.45 2.92 15.35
CA LYS A 119 -18.17 2.16 16.57
C LYS A 119 -17.35 0.90 16.32
N GLY A 120 -17.68 0.14 15.27
CA GLY A 120 -16.94 -1.10 14.97
C GLY A 120 -15.53 -0.82 14.46
N LEU A 121 -15.36 0.17 13.59
CA LEU A 121 -14.04 0.59 13.13
C LEU A 121 -13.18 1.12 14.30
N ALA A 122 -13.75 1.97 15.17
CA ALA A 122 -13.05 2.44 16.37
C ALA A 122 -12.60 1.27 17.25
N LYS A 123 -13.50 0.31 17.51
CA LYS A 123 -13.18 -0.86 18.34
C LYS A 123 -12.10 -1.75 17.72
N MET A 124 -12.12 -1.93 16.42
CA MET A 124 -11.07 -2.68 15.70
C MET A 124 -9.71 -2.01 15.87
N LEU A 125 -9.63 -0.69 15.69
CA LEU A 125 -8.37 0.07 15.83
C LEU A 125 -7.83 0.04 17.26
N GLU A 126 -8.69 0.22 18.28
CA GLU A 126 -8.34 0.06 19.68
C GLU A 126 -7.76 -1.35 19.93
N THR A 127 -8.48 -2.38 19.48
CA THR A 127 -8.04 -3.79 19.60
C THR A 127 -6.70 -4.04 18.94
N ALA A 128 -6.47 -3.46 17.76
CA ALA A 128 -5.20 -3.56 17.05
C ALA A 128 -4.06 -2.87 17.82
N ALA A 129 -4.29 -1.64 18.32
CA ALA A 129 -3.31 -0.88 19.07
C ALA A 129 -2.94 -1.58 20.41
N GLU A 130 -3.90 -2.19 21.09
CA GLU A 130 -3.70 -2.93 22.35
C GLU A 130 -3.10 -4.34 22.15
N SER A 131 -3.08 -4.87 20.93
CA SER A 131 -2.68 -6.26 20.66
C SER A 131 -1.21 -6.58 20.98
N GLY A 132 -0.34 -5.58 20.94
CA GLY A 132 1.11 -5.74 21.03
C GLY A 132 1.77 -6.32 19.77
N ASP A 133 1.00 -6.62 18.74
CA ASP A 133 1.52 -7.03 17.43
C ASP A 133 2.03 -5.82 16.64
N THR A 134 2.92 -6.06 15.68
CA THR A 134 3.24 -5.05 14.67
C THR A 134 2.04 -4.89 13.75
N VAL A 135 1.56 -3.67 13.61
CA VAL A 135 0.47 -3.31 12.69
C VAL A 135 0.95 -2.23 11.72
N PRO A 136 0.38 -2.13 10.50
CA PRO A 136 0.79 -1.12 9.54
C PRO A 136 0.40 0.30 10.00
N GLU A 137 1.13 1.31 9.52
CA GLU A 137 0.66 2.69 9.59
C GLU A 137 -0.66 2.82 8.81
N LEU A 138 -1.66 3.48 9.37
CA LEU A 138 -2.93 3.76 8.70
C LEU A 138 -2.94 5.20 8.21
N LEU A 139 -3.10 5.40 6.90
CA LEU A 139 -2.93 6.69 6.25
C LEU A 139 -4.22 7.13 5.55
N VAL A 140 -4.72 8.34 5.86
CA VAL A 140 -5.87 8.96 5.18
C VAL A 140 -5.74 10.48 5.24
N CYS A 141 -5.41 11.13 4.12
CA CYS A 141 -5.12 12.57 4.09
C CYS A 141 -6.33 13.47 3.84
N ASN A 142 -7.49 12.92 3.51
CA ASN A 142 -8.63 13.72 3.08
C ASN A 142 -9.82 13.73 4.03
N ILE A 143 -9.66 13.34 5.29
CA ILE A 143 -10.72 13.47 6.29
C ILE A 143 -10.92 14.96 6.64
N ASN A 144 -12.17 15.41 6.63
CA ASN A 144 -12.52 16.79 6.91
C ASN A 144 -12.87 17.00 8.39
N TRP A 145 -11.85 16.89 9.25
CA TRP A 145 -12.02 17.09 10.69
C TRP A 145 -12.56 18.48 11.04
N ASP A 146 -12.09 19.52 10.34
CA ASP A 146 -12.51 20.91 10.58
C ASP A 146 -14.00 21.12 10.36
N ALA A 147 -14.56 20.54 9.30
CA ALA A 147 -16.00 20.66 9.03
C ALA A 147 -16.84 19.94 10.09
N MET A 148 -16.41 18.75 10.52
CA MET A 148 -17.11 18.01 11.57
C MET A 148 -17.00 18.71 12.92
N GLU A 149 -15.87 19.32 13.27
CA GLU A 149 -15.68 20.09 14.51
C GLU A 149 -16.57 21.33 14.54
N GLN A 150 -16.67 22.08 13.41
CA GLN A 150 -17.54 23.25 13.30
C GLN A 150 -19.03 22.90 13.45
N GLN A 151 -19.44 21.71 13.02
CA GLN A 151 -20.82 21.23 13.13
C GLN A 151 -21.11 20.61 14.52
N GLY A 152 -20.08 20.32 15.29
CA GLY A 152 -20.14 19.52 16.50
C GLY A 152 -20.15 18.01 16.16
N PHE A 153 -19.17 17.27 16.65
CA PHE A 153 -19.05 15.84 16.38
C PHE A 153 -20.29 15.07 16.83
N SER A 154 -20.76 14.13 16.00
CA SER A 154 -21.63 13.05 16.47
C SER A 154 -20.87 12.13 17.44
N GLU A 155 -21.59 11.31 18.20
CA GLU A 155 -20.97 10.32 19.08
C GLU A 155 -20.04 9.39 18.30
N GLY A 156 -20.49 8.91 17.12
CA GLY A 156 -19.69 8.03 16.25
C GLY A 156 -18.46 8.72 15.67
N GLN A 157 -18.57 9.99 15.27
CA GLN A 157 -17.43 10.77 14.80
C GLN A 157 -16.38 10.99 15.88
N GLN A 158 -16.83 11.26 17.13
CA GLN A 158 -15.93 11.40 18.26
C GLN A 158 -15.21 10.09 18.57
N GLN A 159 -15.94 8.96 18.59
CA GLN A 159 -15.34 7.63 18.83
C GLN A 159 -14.26 7.31 17.80
N ILE A 160 -14.53 7.53 16.51
CA ILE A 160 -13.52 7.31 15.46
C ILE A 160 -12.32 8.25 15.63
N ARG A 161 -12.55 9.53 15.94
CA ARG A 161 -11.46 10.49 16.13
C ARG A 161 -10.52 10.06 17.27
N ASP A 162 -11.12 9.62 18.38
CA ASP A 162 -10.35 9.13 19.54
C ASP A 162 -9.55 7.88 19.17
N ALA A 163 -10.16 6.90 18.53
CA ALA A 163 -9.49 5.68 18.07
C ALA A 163 -8.40 5.95 17.03
N PHE A 164 -8.62 6.89 16.11
CA PHE A 164 -7.60 7.31 15.13
C PHE A 164 -6.40 7.96 15.81
N THR A 165 -6.65 8.75 16.85
CA THR A 165 -5.58 9.38 17.63
C THR A 165 -4.77 8.33 18.40
N GLU A 166 -5.44 7.34 19.00
CA GLU A 166 -4.80 6.27 19.77
C GLU A 166 -4.00 5.32 18.85
N TYR A 167 -4.56 4.93 17.72
CA TYR A 167 -3.87 4.11 16.72
C TYR A 167 -2.70 4.87 16.06
N GLY A 168 -2.81 6.18 15.93
CA GLY A 168 -1.83 7.04 15.28
C GLY A 168 -2.05 7.22 13.78
N VAL A 169 -3.32 7.31 13.33
CA VAL A 169 -3.66 7.58 11.92
C VAL A 169 -3.08 8.92 11.47
N LYS A 170 -2.50 8.95 10.25
CA LYS A 170 -1.76 10.11 9.71
C LYS A 170 -2.18 10.41 8.27
N ASP A 171 -1.88 11.63 7.82
CA ASP A 171 -2.02 12.00 6.41
C ASP A 171 -0.93 11.31 5.56
N TYR A 172 0.31 11.25 6.09
CA TYR A 172 1.46 10.60 5.47
C TYR A 172 2.49 10.13 6.49
N VAL A 173 3.41 9.29 6.05
CA VAL A 173 4.56 8.82 6.84
C VAL A 173 5.81 8.76 5.96
N MET A 174 6.99 8.96 6.57
CA MET A 174 8.29 8.73 5.94
C MET A 174 8.84 7.38 6.36
N VAL A 175 9.27 6.57 5.39
CA VAL A 175 9.91 5.26 5.61
C VAL A 175 11.26 5.21 4.92
N GLN A 176 12.23 4.54 5.54
CA GLN A 176 13.54 4.31 4.92
C GLN A 176 13.61 2.88 4.37
N LYS A 177 13.98 2.75 3.08
CA LYS A 177 14.21 1.48 2.40
C LYS A 177 15.58 1.50 1.75
N GLY A 178 16.53 0.76 2.32
CA GLY A 178 17.91 0.90 1.88
C GLY A 178 18.34 2.36 1.89
N ASP A 179 18.74 2.88 0.74
CA ASP A 179 19.12 4.27 0.54
C ASP A 179 17.97 5.19 0.09
N VAL A 180 16.75 4.64 -0.05
CA VAL A 180 15.56 5.36 -0.54
C VAL A 180 14.70 5.85 0.61
N ARG A 181 14.39 7.15 0.64
CA ARG A 181 13.43 7.78 1.54
C ARG A 181 12.07 7.86 0.85
N VAL A 182 11.13 7.08 1.33
CA VAL A 182 9.79 6.96 0.76
C VAL A 182 8.81 7.77 1.57
N ALA A 183 8.07 8.67 0.93
CA ALA A 183 6.86 9.25 1.50
C ALA A 183 5.66 8.40 1.09
N LEU A 184 4.91 7.91 2.07
CA LEU A 184 3.65 7.18 1.87
C LEU A 184 2.50 8.06 2.32
N LEU A 185 1.47 8.23 1.50
CA LEU A 185 0.21 8.89 1.88
C LEU A 185 -0.98 8.02 1.48
N GLY A 186 -2.12 8.21 2.15
CA GLY A 186 -3.36 7.50 1.86
C GLY A 186 -4.47 8.45 1.44
N VAL A 187 -5.37 8.01 0.56
CA VAL A 187 -6.54 8.79 0.12
C VAL A 187 -7.77 7.92 -0.08
N PHE A 188 -8.93 8.43 0.32
CA PHE A 188 -10.23 7.79 0.17
C PHE A 188 -11.02 8.45 -0.96
N GLY A 189 -11.45 7.65 -1.96
CA GLY A 189 -12.09 8.11 -3.18
C GLY A 189 -13.55 8.56 -3.01
N LYS A 190 -14.06 9.23 -4.02
CA LYS A 190 -15.47 9.67 -4.05
C LYS A 190 -16.42 8.51 -4.28
N ASP A 191 -16.05 7.58 -5.19
CA ASP A 191 -16.85 6.39 -5.45
C ASP A 191 -16.82 5.44 -4.25
N ALA A 192 -15.69 5.28 -3.62
CA ALA A 192 -15.55 4.54 -2.37
C ALA A 192 -16.45 5.13 -1.26
N LEU A 193 -16.50 6.45 -1.12
CA LEU A 193 -17.42 7.10 -0.19
C LEU A 193 -18.89 6.85 -0.53
N ALA A 194 -19.25 6.86 -1.81
CA ALA A 194 -20.61 6.54 -2.25
C ALA A 194 -20.97 5.06 -1.95
N CYS A 195 -19.97 4.16 -1.93
CA CYS A 195 -20.11 2.76 -1.55
C CYS A 195 -20.07 2.50 -0.02
N ALA A 196 -19.85 3.54 0.80
CA ALA A 196 -19.80 3.47 2.27
C ALA A 196 -21.00 4.16 2.94
N PRO A 197 -22.25 3.67 2.78
CA PRO A 197 -23.45 4.37 3.27
C PRO A 197 -23.52 4.46 4.81
N THR A 198 -22.72 3.69 5.52
CA THR A 198 -22.63 3.67 6.99
C THR A 198 -21.49 4.53 7.53
N CYS A 199 -20.70 5.15 6.64
CA CYS A 199 -19.61 6.05 7.02
C CYS A 199 -20.18 7.37 7.57
N GLU A 200 -19.77 7.75 8.77
CA GLU A 200 -20.16 9.00 9.42
C GLU A 200 -19.13 10.12 9.22
N LEU A 201 -17.95 9.80 8.65
CA LEU A 201 -16.91 10.79 8.41
C LEU A 201 -17.23 11.64 7.17
N GLN A 202 -16.75 12.87 7.19
CA GLN A 202 -16.77 13.76 6.05
C GLN A 202 -15.39 13.83 5.43
N PHE A 203 -15.33 13.89 4.11
CA PHE A 203 -14.08 13.95 3.36
C PHE A 203 -14.00 15.22 2.51
N THR A 204 -12.79 15.72 2.33
CA THR A 204 -12.49 16.77 1.35
C THR A 204 -12.29 16.14 -0.04
N ASP A 205 -12.21 16.99 -1.08
CA ASP A 205 -11.89 16.52 -2.43
C ASP A 205 -10.56 15.76 -2.45
N PRO A 206 -10.51 14.50 -2.94
CA PRO A 206 -9.31 13.67 -2.90
C PRO A 206 -8.11 14.32 -3.61
N VAL A 207 -8.33 14.92 -4.77
CA VAL A 207 -7.27 15.56 -5.56
C VAL A 207 -6.67 16.76 -4.81
N GLU A 208 -7.52 17.61 -4.23
CA GLU A 208 -7.05 18.79 -3.50
C GLU A 208 -6.35 18.41 -2.19
N ALA A 209 -6.82 17.37 -1.51
CA ALA A 209 -6.15 16.84 -0.31
C ALA A 209 -4.77 16.28 -0.63
N VAL A 210 -4.65 15.43 -1.66
CA VAL A 210 -3.37 14.86 -2.08
C VAL A 210 -2.41 15.96 -2.54
N LYS A 211 -2.86 16.96 -3.31
CA LYS A 211 -2.02 18.12 -3.65
C LYS A 211 -1.46 18.82 -2.42
N LYS A 212 -2.31 19.07 -1.43
CA LYS A 212 -1.90 19.72 -0.17
C LYS A 212 -0.86 18.88 0.55
N THR A 213 -1.10 17.58 0.72
CA THR A 213 -0.22 16.65 1.41
C THR A 213 1.13 16.52 0.68
N VAL A 214 1.13 16.37 -0.65
CA VAL A 214 2.36 16.33 -1.46
C VAL A 214 3.16 17.63 -1.34
N ALA A 215 2.49 18.77 -1.36
CA ALA A 215 3.17 20.07 -1.15
C ALA A 215 3.79 20.18 0.25
N GLU A 216 3.14 19.63 1.27
CA GLU A 216 3.66 19.55 2.64
C GLU A 216 4.88 18.64 2.73
N ILE A 217 4.80 17.42 2.15
CA ILE A 217 5.94 16.50 2.05
C ILE A 217 7.13 17.18 1.38
N LYS A 218 6.95 17.78 0.21
CA LYS A 218 8.03 18.44 -0.54
C LYS A 218 8.64 19.64 0.19
N LYS A 219 7.88 20.26 1.09
CA LYS A 219 8.35 21.40 1.88
C LYS A 219 9.13 20.98 3.12
N ASN A 220 8.69 19.93 3.79
CA ASN A 220 9.15 19.57 5.13
C ASN A 220 10.06 18.34 5.15
N GLU A 221 9.95 17.48 4.11
CA GLU A 221 10.63 16.20 4.03
C GLU A 221 11.61 16.17 2.85
N ASP A 222 12.60 15.31 2.95
CA ASP A 222 13.54 15.03 1.88
C ASP A 222 13.20 13.64 1.31
N ALA A 223 12.07 13.54 0.63
CA ALA A 223 11.58 12.30 0.03
C ALA A 223 12.25 12.08 -1.33
N ASP A 224 12.73 10.85 -1.58
CA ASP A 224 13.23 10.43 -2.88
C ASP A 224 12.10 9.99 -3.82
N ILE A 225 11.02 9.42 -3.25
CA ILE A 225 9.85 8.89 -3.97
C ILE A 225 8.59 9.13 -3.15
N ILE A 226 7.48 9.44 -3.82
CA ILE A 226 6.17 9.67 -3.21
C ILE A 226 5.18 8.61 -3.72
N VAL A 227 4.66 7.79 -2.82
CA VAL A 227 3.72 6.69 -3.12
C VAL A 227 2.38 6.99 -2.48
N CYS A 228 1.31 6.96 -3.26
CA CYS A 228 -0.06 7.14 -2.81
C CYS A 228 -0.78 5.78 -2.73
N LEU A 229 -1.30 5.45 -1.56
CA LEU A 229 -2.22 4.35 -1.34
C LEU A 229 -3.62 4.90 -1.60
N SER A 230 -4.21 4.58 -2.75
CA SER A 230 -5.47 5.17 -3.19
C SER A 230 -6.60 4.16 -3.17
N HIS A 231 -7.60 4.41 -2.35
CA HIS A 231 -8.85 3.67 -2.40
C HIS A 231 -9.90 4.45 -3.20
N SER A 232 -9.61 4.64 -4.51
CA SER A 232 -10.42 5.44 -5.45
C SER A 232 -10.72 4.69 -6.74
N GLY A 233 -9.72 3.99 -7.26
CA GLY A 233 -9.85 3.07 -8.38
C GLY A 233 -9.65 3.67 -9.77
N THR A 234 -9.55 2.74 -10.73
CA THR A 234 -9.46 3.01 -12.16
C THR A 234 -10.75 2.63 -12.88
N SER A 235 -10.96 3.14 -14.10
CA SER A 235 -12.10 2.84 -14.94
C SER A 235 -11.67 2.74 -16.41
N GLU A 236 -12.38 1.95 -17.21
CA GLU A 236 -12.19 1.94 -18.69
C GLU A 236 -12.50 3.32 -19.30
N ASP A 237 -13.39 4.09 -18.70
CA ASP A 237 -13.64 5.49 -19.02
C ASP A 237 -12.68 6.37 -18.23
N GLU A 238 -11.59 6.80 -18.85
CA GLU A 238 -10.54 7.63 -18.25
C GLU A 238 -11.09 8.90 -17.57
N SER A 239 -12.22 9.43 -18.05
CA SER A 239 -12.87 10.61 -17.45
C SER A 239 -13.53 10.31 -16.10
N LYS A 240 -13.72 9.04 -15.76
CA LYS A 240 -14.27 8.54 -14.50
C LYS A 240 -13.25 7.80 -13.64
N SER A 241 -12.08 7.55 -14.19
CA SER A 241 -10.97 6.89 -13.52
C SER A 241 -10.34 7.86 -12.50
N GLU A 242 -10.72 7.73 -11.21
CA GLU A 242 -10.29 8.69 -10.18
C GLU A 242 -8.78 8.73 -10.04
N ASP A 243 -8.10 7.59 -10.11
CA ASP A 243 -6.64 7.53 -9.98
C ASP A 243 -5.90 8.06 -11.20
N GLU A 244 -6.44 7.93 -12.40
CA GLU A 244 -5.87 8.58 -13.58
C GLU A 244 -6.06 10.10 -13.55
N ILE A 245 -7.22 10.56 -13.06
CA ILE A 245 -7.45 12.00 -12.80
C ILE A 245 -6.47 12.51 -11.76
N LEU A 246 -6.23 11.74 -10.69
CA LEU A 246 -5.28 12.07 -9.63
C LEU A 246 -3.87 12.19 -10.18
N ALA A 247 -3.37 11.18 -10.93
CA ALA A 247 -2.04 11.19 -11.54
C ALA A 247 -1.81 12.42 -12.44
N LYS A 248 -2.79 12.75 -13.28
CA LYS A 248 -2.73 13.93 -14.16
C LYS A 248 -2.71 15.24 -13.41
N LYS A 249 -3.40 15.32 -12.27
CA LYS A 249 -3.55 16.56 -11.49
C LYS A 249 -2.48 16.75 -10.43
N VAL A 250 -1.79 15.67 -10.03
CA VAL A 250 -0.71 15.66 -9.04
C VAL A 250 0.52 14.94 -9.62
N PRO A 251 1.19 15.53 -10.62
CA PRO A 251 2.30 14.89 -11.33
C PRO A 251 3.57 14.71 -10.47
N ASP A 252 3.56 15.17 -9.24
CA ASP A 252 4.62 14.93 -8.25
C ASP A 252 4.48 13.57 -7.53
N LEU A 253 3.41 12.80 -7.80
CA LEU A 253 3.30 11.41 -7.38
C LEU A 253 4.12 10.52 -8.31
N ASP A 254 4.93 9.62 -7.74
CA ASP A 254 5.68 8.64 -8.52
C ASP A 254 4.89 7.34 -8.73
N VAL A 255 4.17 6.90 -7.69
CA VAL A 255 3.38 5.65 -7.73
C VAL A 255 2.02 5.86 -7.07
N ILE A 256 0.99 5.29 -7.68
CA ILE A 256 -0.35 5.12 -7.10
C ILE A 256 -0.65 3.62 -7.04
N ILE A 257 -0.84 3.10 -5.82
CA ILE A 257 -1.42 1.79 -5.60
C ILE A 257 -2.93 1.97 -5.65
N SER A 258 -3.54 1.53 -6.74
CA SER A 258 -4.96 1.73 -7.05
C SER A 258 -5.78 0.55 -6.57
N ALA A 259 -6.72 0.80 -5.66
CA ALA A 259 -7.62 -0.18 -5.07
C ALA A 259 -9.10 0.14 -5.39
N HIS A 260 -10.06 -0.46 -4.69
CA HIS A 260 -11.50 -0.24 -4.75
C HIS A 260 -12.20 -0.91 -5.95
N THR A 261 -11.72 -0.73 -7.16
CA THR A 261 -12.39 -1.23 -8.37
C THR A 261 -12.03 -2.67 -8.74
N HIS A 262 -11.23 -3.35 -7.90
CA HIS A 262 -10.77 -4.73 -8.11
C HIS A 262 -10.08 -4.94 -9.48
N THR A 263 -9.57 -3.88 -10.05
CA THR A 263 -8.93 -3.95 -11.36
C THR A 263 -7.63 -4.74 -11.29
N LYS A 264 -7.43 -5.65 -12.22
CA LYS A 264 -6.15 -6.32 -12.45
C LYS A 264 -5.46 -5.63 -13.62
N LEU A 265 -4.43 -4.83 -13.34
CA LEU A 265 -3.63 -4.18 -14.38
C LEU A 265 -2.45 -5.09 -14.73
N GLU A 266 -2.48 -5.71 -15.91
CA GLU A 266 -1.36 -6.54 -16.39
C GLU A 266 -0.11 -5.69 -16.71
N GLU A 267 -0.30 -4.41 -16.99
CA GLU A 267 0.73 -3.40 -17.16
C GLU A 267 0.31 -2.12 -16.41
N PRO A 268 1.25 -1.34 -15.85
CA PRO A 268 0.92 -0.08 -15.22
C PRO A 268 0.28 0.91 -16.20
N ILE A 269 -0.71 1.67 -15.73
CA ILE A 269 -1.15 2.88 -16.42
C ILE A 269 -0.13 3.98 -16.08
N VAL A 270 0.32 4.73 -17.09
CA VAL A 270 1.36 5.75 -16.91
C VAL A 270 0.87 7.12 -17.36
N HIS A 271 0.90 8.08 -16.45
CA HIS A 271 0.66 9.49 -16.75
C HIS A 271 1.87 10.33 -16.36
N GLY A 272 2.58 10.87 -17.35
CA GLY A 272 3.86 11.56 -17.13
C GLY A 272 4.90 10.60 -16.56
N ASP A 273 5.34 10.85 -15.33
CA ASP A 273 6.28 9.98 -14.59
C ASP A 273 5.57 9.15 -13.50
N THR A 274 4.24 9.25 -13.38
CA THR A 274 3.44 8.52 -12.37
C THR A 274 3.03 7.13 -12.89
N TYR A 275 3.30 6.08 -12.12
CA TYR A 275 2.86 4.71 -12.35
C TYR A 275 1.63 4.38 -11.50
N ILE A 276 0.53 3.97 -12.13
CA ILE A 276 -0.67 3.44 -11.47
C ILE A 276 -0.65 1.93 -11.60
N VAL A 277 -0.71 1.23 -10.48
CA VAL A 277 -0.62 -0.24 -10.41
C VAL A 277 -1.77 -0.80 -9.56
N SER A 278 -2.25 -2.00 -9.92
CA SER A 278 -3.37 -2.66 -9.25
C SER A 278 -3.30 -4.17 -9.42
N ALA A 279 -3.61 -4.94 -8.37
CA ALA A 279 -3.40 -6.39 -8.30
C ALA A 279 -4.70 -7.22 -8.22
N GLY A 280 -5.84 -6.63 -8.53
CA GLY A 280 -7.14 -7.32 -8.46
C GLY A 280 -7.70 -7.37 -7.04
N GLU A 281 -8.18 -8.53 -6.60
CA GLU A 281 -8.87 -8.66 -5.30
C GLU A 281 -8.54 -9.99 -4.60
N TYR A 282 -8.91 -10.10 -3.31
CA TYR A 282 -8.92 -11.31 -2.47
C TYR A 282 -7.55 -11.96 -2.27
N GLY A 283 -6.46 -11.21 -2.52
CA GLY A 283 -5.11 -11.78 -2.45
C GLY A 283 -4.85 -12.89 -3.48
N LYS A 284 -5.56 -12.86 -4.63
CA LYS A 284 -5.33 -13.76 -5.76
C LYS A 284 -3.98 -13.52 -6.42
N TYR A 285 -3.51 -12.28 -6.35
CA TYR A 285 -2.23 -11.85 -6.89
C TYR A 285 -1.46 -11.03 -5.86
N LEU A 286 -0.15 -11.13 -5.91
CA LEU A 286 0.77 -10.20 -5.26
C LEU A 286 1.38 -9.31 -6.36
N GLY A 287 1.15 -8.01 -6.25
CA GLY A 287 1.76 -7.04 -7.13
C GLY A 287 3.21 -6.73 -6.73
N SER A 288 4.08 -6.52 -7.70
CA SER A 288 5.46 -6.12 -7.50
C SER A 288 5.88 -5.11 -8.57
N LEU A 289 6.38 -3.96 -8.14
CA LEU A 289 6.91 -2.89 -8.99
C LEU A 289 8.33 -2.57 -8.55
N SER A 290 9.30 -2.86 -9.42
CA SER A 290 10.71 -2.52 -9.22
C SER A 290 11.05 -1.24 -9.96
N LEU A 291 11.59 -0.27 -9.25
CA LEU A 291 11.97 1.04 -9.78
C LEU A 291 13.46 1.30 -9.56
N GLU A 292 14.04 2.08 -10.47
CA GLU A 292 15.41 2.58 -10.41
C GLU A 292 15.45 4.08 -10.65
N GLN A 293 16.17 4.83 -9.82
CA GLN A 293 16.31 6.26 -9.98
C GLN A 293 17.24 6.56 -11.16
N LYS A 294 16.79 7.40 -12.07
CA LYS A 294 17.59 7.88 -13.21
C LYS A 294 18.52 9.00 -12.80
N ALA A 295 19.50 9.33 -13.64
CA ALA A 295 20.46 10.39 -13.40
C ALA A 295 19.83 11.79 -13.23
N ASP A 296 18.62 12.00 -13.71
CA ASP A 296 17.84 13.23 -13.57
C ASP A 296 16.96 13.26 -12.30
N GLY A 297 17.07 12.23 -11.46
CA GLY A 297 16.33 12.08 -10.19
C GLY A 297 14.95 11.44 -10.33
N ARG A 298 14.43 11.27 -11.54
CA ARG A 298 13.14 10.61 -11.77
C ARG A 298 13.26 9.09 -11.59
N TRP A 299 12.15 8.44 -11.30
CA TRP A 299 12.07 6.98 -11.20
C TRP A 299 11.73 6.34 -12.55
N GLY A 300 12.37 5.25 -12.87
CA GLY A 300 12.11 4.44 -14.06
C GLY A 300 11.75 3.01 -13.66
N MET A 301 10.72 2.48 -14.29
CA MET A 301 10.32 1.09 -14.08
C MET A 301 11.38 0.13 -14.65
N LYS A 302 11.83 -0.81 -13.81
CA LYS A 302 12.69 -1.95 -14.20
C LYS A 302 11.82 -3.17 -14.49
N GLU A 303 10.86 -3.46 -13.61
CA GLU A 303 9.99 -4.62 -13.72
C GLU A 303 8.64 -4.31 -13.07
N TYR A 304 7.58 -4.84 -13.65
CA TYR A 304 6.26 -4.94 -13.05
C TYR A 304 5.74 -6.36 -13.20
N LYS A 305 5.20 -6.91 -12.12
CA LYS A 305 4.72 -8.29 -12.13
C LYS A 305 3.52 -8.45 -11.21
N LEU A 306 2.52 -9.20 -11.69
CA LEU A 306 1.45 -9.77 -10.89
C LEU A 306 1.71 -11.26 -10.72
N THR A 307 2.11 -11.69 -9.52
CA THR A 307 2.35 -13.11 -9.22
C THR A 307 1.05 -13.75 -8.74
N PRO A 308 0.48 -14.71 -9.45
CA PRO A 308 -0.68 -15.45 -8.98
C PRO A 308 -0.31 -16.25 -7.73
N ILE A 309 -1.21 -16.28 -6.76
CA ILE A 309 -0.99 -16.99 -5.48
C ILE A 309 -1.63 -18.37 -5.57
N GLU A 310 -0.84 -19.34 -6.01
CA GLU A 310 -1.25 -20.71 -6.32
C GLU A 310 -0.64 -21.74 -5.36
N THR A 311 -1.01 -23.01 -5.50
CA THR A 311 -0.62 -24.09 -4.58
C THR A 311 0.83 -24.55 -4.71
N ASP A 312 1.54 -24.17 -5.76
CA ASP A 312 2.98 -24.41 -5.93
C ASP A 312 3.84 -23.53 -5.02
N ILE A 313 3.26 -22.42 -4.50
CA ILE A 313 3.90 -21.57 -3.51
C ILE A 313 3.72 -22.20 -2.12
N ALA A 314 4.83 -22.46 -1.43
CA ALA A 314 4.81 -23.00 -0.08
C ALA A 314 4.16 -22.03 0.91
N GLU A 315 3.35 -22.54 1.84
CA GLU A 315 2.81 -21.74 2.94
C GLU A 315 3.90 -21.45 3.97
N ASN A 316 4.08 -20.20 4.38
CA ASN A 316 5.00 -19.79 5.42
C ASN A 316 4.54 -20.31 6.79
N ALA A 317 5.31 -21.22 7.40
CA ALA A 317 4.97 -21.82 8.69
C ALA A 317 5.10 -20.85 9.88
N ALA A 318 5.79 -19.72 9.71
CA ALA A 318 5.98 -18.69 10.73
C ALA A 318 4.83 -17.64 10.73
N THR A 319 3.84 -17.80 9.86
CA THR A 319 2.63 -16.97 9.89
C THR A 319 1.95 -17.15 11.25
N PRO A 320 1.67 -16.07 12.03
CA PRO A 320 1.52 -16.16 13.50
C PRO A 320 0.43 -17.11 14.02
N VAL A 321 0.64 -17.60 15.24
CA VAL A 321 -0.28 -18.45 16.02
C VAL A 321 -1.69 -17.85 16.19
N SER A 322 -1.84 -16.53 16.10
CA SER A 322 -3.14 -15.86 16.03
C SER A 322 -4.01 -16.33 14.85
N TYR A 323 -3.36 -16.71 13.74
CA TYR A 323 -4.01 -17.30 12.58
C TYR A 323 -4.56 -18.71 12.84
N THR A 324 -3.89 -19.51 13.67
CA THR A 324 -4.37 -20.85 14.07
C THR A 324 -5.62 -20.77 14.95
N HIS A 325 -5.78 -19.74 15.76
CA HIS A 325 -6.99 -19.53 16.54
C HIS A 325 -8.17 -19.08 15.67
N LEU A 326 -7.93 -18.27 14.63
CA LEU A 326 -8.95 -17.91 13.63
C LEU A 326 -9.38 -19.12 12.80
N ARG A 327 -8.45 -19.98 12.37
CA ARG A 327 -8.74 -21.26 11.70
C ARG A 327 -9.64 -22.19 12.54
N ALA A 328 -9.47 -22.19 13.86
CA ALA A 328 -10.31 -23.01 14.75
C ALA A 328 -11.77 -22.54 14.77
N HIS A 329 -12.03 -21.24 14.53
CA HIS A 329 -13.40 -20.71 14.41
C HIS A 329 -14.04 -21.02 13.06
N GLU A 330 -13.27 -21.08 11.96
CA GLU A 330 -13.79 -21.47 10.63
C GLU A 330 -14.10 -22.96 10.50
N THR A 331 -13.38 -23.82 11.22
CA THR A 331 -13.53 -25.29 11.14
C THR A 331 -14.44 -25.88 12.21
N GLY A 332 -14.94 -25.08 13.14
CA GLY A 332 -15.76 -25.48 14.28
C GLY A 332 -17.27 -25.35 14.08
N ALA A 333 -17.76 -25.19 12.84
CA ALA A 333 -19.18 -25.14 12.49
C ALA A 333 -19.64 -26.47 11.85
#